data_51a54be6814f76d2e894fa453e2c5bed
#
_entry.id   51a54be6814f76d2e894fa453e2c5bed
#
_cell.length_a   1.000
_cell.length_b   1.000
_cell.length_c   1.000
_cell.angle_alpha   90.00
_cell.angle_beta   90.00
_cell.angle_gamma   90.00
#
_symmetry.space_group_name_H-M   'P 1'
#
loop_
_entity.id
_entity.type
_entity.pdbx_description
1 polymer ?
#
loop_
_entity_poly.entity_id
_entity_poly.type
_entity_poly.pdbx_seq_one_letter_code
_entity_poly.pdbx_strand_id
1 'polypeptide(L)'
;MKRVFLLGLLLLFSCEPAVRRILNLTFNDTAELVTITATTTLGAAEPGTPEFAQIRDEREALLAGRDEWSVRFTNADPESDRIVMDRKRGQLESFQHTATINADNLQKFFFDTDISVTLVRAEGWAELTIYPGTSKRATRQQRDKVEKLLTMYSEAAARYFAAMRSMYLYLDEKPYRAHELFTDVFSEEKDPAPILSERERSLTRAIKDALGDLGLGAGNLDREFDLVFNPFPAELRVKVPGEVLINESFTKMDDVLAVKTPDAVGAVAALQGRWVTPDPLAVDTGNPDKKKTPGELALAIEALPRRADVVVSASEIAQAMMEKMHPAPRYRVRWLTKAPARR
;
A
#
# COMPACT_ATOMS: atom_id res chain seq x y z
N MET A 1 9.75 -19.70 -16.02
CA MET A 1 9.41 -18.53 -16.85
C MET A 1 8.00 -17.97 -16.62
N LYS A 2 7.20 -18.48 -15.68
CA LYS A 2 5.79 -18.10 -15.41
C LYS A 2 5.61 -17.09 -14.27
N ARG A 3 6.70 -16.59 -13.70
CA ARG A 3 6.68 -15.66 -12.57
C ARG A 3 6.76 -14.19 -12.98
N VAL A 4 6.80 -13.90 -14.27
CA VAL A 4 7.36 -12.65 -14.76
C VAL A 4 6.27 -11.63 -15.05
N PHE A 5 5.01 -11.98 -15.31
CA PHE A 5 4.04 -10.99 -15.74
C PHE A 5 3.25 -10.32 -14.59
N LEU A 6 2.76 -11.08 -13.63
CA LEU A 6 2.38 -10.47 -12.34
C LEU A 6 3.64 -9.98 -11.59
N LEU A 7 4.80 -10.64 -11.82
CA LEU A 7 6.09 -10.15 -11.34
C LEU A 7 6.59 -8.96 -12.17
N GLY A 8 6.33 -8.82 -13.43
CA GLY A 8 6.67 -7.63 -14.21
C GLY A 8 5.90 -6.42 -13.72
N LEU A 9 4.58 -6.51 -13.53
CA LEU A 9 3.82 -5.49 -12.84
C LEU A 9 4.25 -5.38 -11.35
N LEU A 10 4.42 -6.49 -10.63
CA LEU A 10 4.92 -6.50 -9.24
C LEU A 10 6.40 -6.13 -9.13
N LEU A 11 7.26 -6.39 -10.13
CA LEU A 11 8.65 -5.94 -10.16
C LEU A 11 8.78 -4.47 -10.58
N LEU A 12 7.84 -3.95 -11.36
CA LEU A 12 7.69 -2.51 -11.59
C LEU A 12 7.21 -1.79 -10.32
N PHE A 13 6.56 -2.52 -9.39
CA PHE A 13 6.06 -2.00 -8.12
C PHE A 13 6.94 -2.31 -6.90
N SER A 14 7.97 -3.14 -7.03
CA SER A 14 8.89 -3.43 -5.93
C SER A 14 10.10 -2.49 -5.89
N CYS A 15 9.91 -1.17 -6.08
CA CYS A 15 10.80 -0.25 -5.41
C CYS A 15 10.47 -0.32 -3.91
N GLU A 16 10.98 -1.35 -3.23
CA GLU A 16 10.97 -1.34 -1.77
C GLU A 16 11.61 -0.02 -1.32
N PRO A 17 10.96 0.71 -0.39
CA PRO A 17 11.54 1.95 0.09
C PRO A 17 12.92 1.65 0.68
N ALA A 18 13.88 2.54 0.43
CA ALA A 18 15.24 2.41 0.94
C ALA A 18 15.28 2.21 2.47
N VAL A 19 14.28 2.76 3.16
CA VAL A 19 14.02 2.57 4.59
C VAL A 19 12.54 2.25 4.78
N ARG A 20 12.24 1.07 5.32
CA ARG A 20 10.86 0.67 5.66
C ARG A 20 10.69 0.66 7.17
N ARG A 21 9.65 1.30 7.67
CA ARG A 21 9.31 1.35 9.09
C ARG A 21 7.94 0.73 9.34
N ILE A 22 7.87 -0.17 10.32
CA ILE A 22 6.63 -0.81 10.76
C ILE A 22 6.49 -0.60 12.26
N LEU A 23 5.31 -0.18 12.70
CA LEU A 23 4.97 -0.01 14.09
C LEU A 23 3.84 -0.96 14.47
N ASN A 24 4.12 -1.94 15.31
CA ASN A 24 3.13 -2.86 15.83
C ASN A 24 2.73 -2.47 17.25
N LEU A 25 1.43 -2.35 17.50
CA LEU A 25 0.83 -2.18 18.82
C LEU A 25 0.13 -3.48 19.19
N THR A 26 0.61 -4.20 20.19
CA THR A 26 0.03 -5.46 20.66
C THR A 26 -0.51 -5.27 22.09
N PHE A 27 -1.83 -5.32 22.22
CA PHE A 27 -2.49 -5.19 23.53
C PHE A 27 -2.49 -6.51 24.28
N ASN A 28 -2.35 -6.46 25.61
CA ASN A 28 -2.55 -7.61 26.48
C ASN A 28 -4.06 -7.89 26.68
N ASP A 29 -4.38 -9.03 27.31
CA ASP A 29 -5.75 -9.51 27.47
C ASP A 29 -6.68 -8.53 28.22
N THR A 30 -6.15 -7.67 29.10
CA THR A 30 -6.91 -6.68 29.85
C THR A 30 -6.90 -5.29 29.20
N ALA A 31 -6.15 -5.10 28.15
CA ALA A 31 -5.88 -3.81 27.49
C ALA A 31 -5.23 -2.74 28.43
N GLU A 32 -4.61 -3.16 29.54
CA GLU A 32 -3.89 -2.26 30.43
C GLU A 32 -2.48 -1.97 29.93
N LEU A 33 -1.89 -2.94 29.25
CA LEU A 33 -0.54 -2.86 28.70
C LEU A 33 -0.58 -2.97 27.18
N VAL A 34 0.32 -2.25 26.54
CA VAL A 34 0.58 -2.37 25.10
C VAL A 34 2.08 -2.60 24.89
N THR A 35 2.40 -3.68 24.18
CA THR A 35 3.75 -3.91 23.67
C THR A 35 3.86 -3.22 22.33
N ILE A 36 4.77 -2.26 22.25
CA ILE A 36 5.09 -1.52 21.03
C ILE A 36 6.35 -2.13 20.45
N THR A 37 6.28 -2.51 19.19
CA THR A 37 7.45 -3.00 18.44
C THR A 37 7.61 -2.16 17.18
N ALA A 38 8.68 -1.36 17.15
CA ALA A 38 9.05 -0.57 15.98
C ALA A 38 10.18 -1.31 15.24
N THR A 39 9.95 -1.62 13.98
CA THR A 39 10.93 -2.29 13.13
C THR A 39 11.32 -1.35 11.99
N THR A 40 12.62 -1.08 11.86
CA THR A 40 13.20 -0.38 10.71
C THR A 40 14.02 -1.36 9.89
N THR A 41 13.66 -1.55 8.63
CA THR A 41 14.41 -2.37 7.68
C THR A 41 15.09 -1.44 6.68
N LEU A 42 16.40 -1.63 6.53
CA LEU A 42 17.24 -0.90 5.59
C LEU A 42 17.42 -1.74 4.34
N GLY A 43 17.08 -1.18 3.19
CA GLY A 43 17.27 -1.79 1.88
C GLY A 43 18.73 -1.73 1.41
N ALA A 44 18.97 -2.19 0.20
CA ALA A 44 20.25 -2.03 -0.49
C ALA A 44 20.12 -0.87 -1.49
N ALA A 45 21.14 -0.03 -1.58
CA ALA A 45 21.25 1.02 -2.58
C ALA A 45 22.67 1.12 -3.11
N GLU A 46 22.84 1.66 -4.31
CA GLU A 46 24.14 1.85 -4.91
C GLU A 46 24.89 3.03 -4.26
N PRO A 47 26.20 2.91 -4.00
CA PRO A 47 27.00 3.99 -3.46
C PRO A 47 26.92 5.24 -4.32
N GLY A 48 26.75 6.40 -3.66
CA GLY A 48 26.67 7.70 -4.33
C GLY A 48 25.25 8.13 -4.70
N THR A 49 24.24 7.29 -4.48
CA THR A 49 22.84 7.67 -4.65
C THR A 49 22.26 8.36 -3.40
N PRO A 50 21.21 9.19 -3.53
CA PRO A 50 20.51 9.77 -2.39
C PRO A 50 19.97 8.69 -1.43
N GLU A 51 19.49 7.57 -1.95
CA GLU A 51 18.99 6.43 -1.19
C GLU A 51 20.10 5.81 -0.33
N PHE A 52 21.30 5.69 -0.87
CA PHE A 52 22.47 5.20 -0.12
C PHE A 52 22.81 6.13 1.06
N ALA A 53 22.78 7.44 0.83
CA ALA A 53 22.98 8.42 1.90
C ALA A 53 21.91 8.29 2.99
N GLN A 54 20.64 8.18 2.61
CA GLN A 54 19.52 7.98 3.53
C GLN A 54 19.69 6.72 4.38
N ILE A 55 20.04 5.58 3.76
CA ILE A 55 20.26 4.30 4.47
C ILE A 55 21.41 4.46 5.48
N ARG A 56 22.52 5.06 5.06
CA ARG A 56 23.69 5.27 5.93
C ARG A 56 23.32 6.15 7.14
N ASP A 57 22.69 7.28 6.91
CA ASP A 57 22.34 8.24 7.95
C ASP A 57 21.34 7.64 8.95
N GLU A 58 20.34 6.89 8.46
CA GLU A 58 19.38 6.17 9.30
C GLU A 58 20.08 5.07 10.13
N ARG A 59 20.99 4.31 9.51
CA ARG A 59 21.77 3.27 10.19
C ARG A 59 22.62 3.85 11.32
N GLU A 60 23.31 4.95 11.07
CA GLU A 60 24.11 5.65 12.07
C GLU A 60 23.25 6.16 13.23
N ALA A 61 22.07 6.69 12.94
CA ALA A 61 21.13 7.15 13.96
C ALA A 61 20.64 5.99 14.84
N LEU A 62 20.25 4.86 14.23
CA LEU A 62 19.79 3.65 14.93
C LEU A 62 20.89 3.07 15.83
N LEU A 63 22.11 2.94 15.33
CA LEU A 63 23.25 2.44 16.12
C LEU A 63 23.64 3.38 17.27
N ALA A 64 23.45 4.68 17.10
CA ALA A 64 23.76 5.68 18.12
C ALA A 64 22.59 5.94 19.09
N GLY A 65 21.43 5.28 18.93
CA GLY A 65 20.23 5.52 19.74
C GLY A 65 19.67 6.94 19.60
N ARG A 66 19.90 7.58 18.47
CA ARG A 66 19.43 8.95 18.12
C ARG A 66 18.30 8.94 17.10
N ASP A 67 17.83 7.76 16.77
CA ASP A 67 16.70 7.56 15.86
C ASP A 67 15.38 8.01 16.48
N GLU A 68 14.39 8.17 15.65
CA GLU A 68 13.05 8.58 16.02
C GLU A 68 12.39 7.67 17.07
N TRP A 69 12.64 6.36 16.98
CA TRP A 69 12.07 5.38 17.91
C TRP A 69 12.62 5.55 19.32
N SER A 70 13.93 5.71 19.48
CA SER A 70 14.56 5.93 20.78
C SER A 70 13.95 7.13 21.49
N VAL A 71 13.67 8.23 20.79
CA VAL A 71 13.03 9.42 21.33
C VAL A 71 11.57 9.14 21.71
N ARG A 72 10.81 8.45 20.85
CA ARG A 72 9.39 8.14 21.10
C ARG A 72 9.19 7.21 22.29
N PHE A 73 10.00 6.16 22.39
CA PHE A 73 9.94 5.24 23.53
C PHE A 73 10.27 5.94 24.84
N THR A 74 11.26 6.82 24.84
CA THR A 74 11.63 7.62 26.03
C THR A 74 10.48 8.55 26.46
N ASN A 75 9.76 9.17 25.51
CA ASN A 75 8.62 10.03 25.85
C ASN A 75 7.40 9.27 26.35
N ALA A 76 7.16 8.07 25.84
CA ALA A 76 6.00 7.28 26.24
C ALA A 76 6.15 6.73 27.66
N ASP A 77 7.32 6.18 27.96
CA ASP A 77 7.66 5.67 29.28
C ASP A 77 9.20 5.62 29.45
N PRO A 78 9.80 6.59 30.15
CA PRO A 78 11.25 6.64 30.36
C PRO A 78 11.80 5.44 31.14
N GLU A 79 10.97 4.80 31.96
CA GLU A 79 11.36 3.67 32.82
C GLU A 79 11.10 2.32 32.18
N SER A 80 10.45 2.28 30.99
CA SER A 80 10.16 1.01 30.32
C SER A 80 11.44 0.33 29.83
N ASP A 81 11.47 -0.98 29.96
CA ASP A 81 12.51 -1.81 29.34
C ASP A 81 12.41 -1.71 27.83
N ARG A 82 13.52 -1.31 27.20
CA ARG A 82 13.64 -1.21 25.75
C ARG A 82 14.65 -2.20 25.24
N ILE A 83 14.24 -3.03 24.31
CA ILE A 83 15.10 -4.02 23.65
C ILE A 83 15.34 -3.54 22.23
N VAL A 84 16.61 -3.30 21.89
CA VAL A 84 17.04 -3.03 20.52
C VAL A 84 17.75 -4.26 20.00
N MET A 85 17.29 -4.81 18.92
CA MET A 85 17.91 -5.94 18.24
C MET A 85 18.31 -5.58 16.82
N ASP A 86 19.56 -5.80 16.49
CA ASP A 86 20.06 -5.72 15.11
C ASP A 86 20.02 -7.13 14.50
N ARG A 87 19.38 -7.26 13.36
CA ARG A 87 19.29 -8.52 12.60
C ARG A 87 19.67 -8.28 11.16
N LYS A 88 20.57 -9.09 10.64
CA LYS A 88 20.95 -9.04 9.23
C LYS A 88 20.51 -10.32 8.53
N ARG A 89 19.77 -10.16 7.42
CA ARG A 89 19.35 -11.27 6.57
C ARG A 89 19.68 -10.96 5.11
N GLY A 90 20.72 -11.60 4.58
CA GLY A 90 21.21 -11.32 3.24
C GLY A 90 21.74 -9.88 3.15
N GLN A 91 21.18 -9.11 2.20
CA GLN A 91 21.52 -7.69 2.01
C GLN A 91 20.66 -6.73 2.85
N LEU A 92 19.64 -7.24 3.54
CA LEU A 92 18.74 -6.43 4.36
C LEU A 92 19.22 -6.43 5.81
N GLU A 93 19.28 -5.26 6.41
CA GLU A 93 19.58 -5.04 7.82
C GLU A 93 18.30 -4.54 8.50
N SER A 94 17.97 -5.14 9.66
CA SER A 94 16.71 -4.81 10.35
C SER A 94 17.01 -4.52 11.82
N PHE A 95 16.52 -3.38 12.29
CA PHE A 95 16.58 -2.93 13.67
C PHE A 95 15.20 -3.01 14.30
N GLN A 96 15.12 -3.50 15.53
CA GLN A 96 13.86 -3.64 16.23
C GLN A 96 13.96 -3.05 17.63
N HIS A 97 13.11 -2.07 17.92
CA HIS A 97 12.86 -1.55 19.24
C HIS A 97 11.60 -2.19 19.81
N THR A 98 11.63 -2.65 21.04
CA THR A 98 10.46 -3.23 21.70
C THR A 98 10.38 -2.71 23.14
N ALA A 99 9.22 -2.25 23.54
CA ALA A 99 8.91 -1.89 24.92
C ALA A 99 7.46 -2.23 25.24
N THR A 100 7.20 -2.55 26.50
CA THR A 100 5.85 -2.69 27.03
C THR A 100 5.56 -1.50 27.95
N ILE A 101 4.53 -0.75 27.61
CA ILE A 101 4.13 0.45 28.34
C ILE A 101 2.70 0.33 28.85
N ASN A 102 2.33 1.16 29.84
CA ASN A 102 0.93 1.35 30.18
C ASN A 102 0.18 1.94 28.98
N ALA A 103 -0.92 1.30 28.59
CA ALA A 103 -1.68 1.71 27.41
C ALA A 103 -2.26 3.13 27.51
N ASP A 104 -2.42 3.68 28.72
CA ASP A 104 -2.82 5.08 28.93
C ASP A 104 -1.73 6.08 28.50
N ASN A 105 -0.50 5.63 28.36
CA ASN A 105 0.62 6.44 27.86
C ASN A 105 0.76 6.40 26.33
N LEU A 106 -0.10 5.65 25.62
CA LEU A 106 0.03 5.48 24.18
C LEU A 106 0.00 6.80 23.41
N GLN A 107 -0.79 7.79 23.85
CA GLN A 107 -0.81 9.13 23.23
C GLN A 107 0.57 9.80 23.28
N LYS A 108 1.36 9.57 24.32
CA LYS A 108 2.70 10.18 24.45
C LYS A 108 3.67 9.66 23.40
N PHE A 109 3.44 8.46 22.86
CA PHE A 109 4.24 7.90 21.79
C PHE A 109 4.11 8.68 20.47
N PHE A 110 2.98 9.37 20.28
CA PHE A 110 2.70 10.20 19.10
C PHE A 110 2.84 11.71 19.35
N PHE A 111 3.65 12.11 20.32
CA PHE A 111 3.74 13.47 20.88
C PHE A 111 4.06 14.58 19.88
N ASP A 112 4.78 14.27 18.80
CA ASP A 112 5.24 15.23 17.79
C ASP A 112 4.36 15.22 16.50
N THR A 113 3.23 14.52 16.56
CA THR A 113 2.27 14.41 15.45
C THR A 113 0.94 15.04 15.83
N ASP A 114 0.06 15.21 14.83
CA ASP A 114 -1.34 15.59 15.07
C ASP A 114 -2.24 14.39 15.38
N ILE A 115 -1.65 13.20 15.51
CA ILE A 115 -2.39 11.96 15.80
C ILE A 115 -2.96 12.04 17.22
N SER A 116 -4.28 11.85 17.33
CA SER A 116 -4.95 11.69 18.61
C SER A 116 -5.31 10.23 18.81
N VAL A 117 -4.89 9.67 19.95
CA VAL A 117 -5.15 8.28 20.30
C VAL A 117 -5.98 8.25 21.58
N THR A 118 -7.12 7.56 21.55
CA THR A 118 -7.98 7.37 22.72
C THR A 118 -8.18 5.88 22.95
N LEU A 119 -7.92 5.43 24.18
CA LEU A 119 -8.24 4.09 24.64
C LEU A 119 -9.33 4.17 25.71
N VAL A 120 -10.47 3.53 25.46
CA VAL A 120 -11.56 3.36 26.40
C VAL A 120 -11.61 1.92 26.86
N ARG A 121 -11.70 1.69 28.15
CA ARG A 121 -11.82 0.36 28.74
C ARG A 121 -13.09 0.28 29.59
N ALA A 122 -13.82 -0.80 29.45
CA ALA A 122 -14.98 -1.11 30.25
C ALA A 122 -14.97 -2.60 30.64
N GLU A 123 -15.90 -3.01 31.46
CA GLU A 123 -16.03 -4.44 31.82
C GLU A 123 -16.29 -5.27 30.56
N GLY A 124 -15.37 -6.18 30.26
CA GLY A 124 -15.49 -7.13 29.16
C GLY A 124 -15.10 -6.60 27.78
N TRP A 125 -14.74 -5.33 27.62
CA TRP A 125 -14.28 -4.81 26.33
C TRP A 125 -13.31 -3.63 26.44
N ALA A 126 -12.53 -3.41 25.37
CA ALA A 126 -11.75 -2.20 25.17
C ALA A 126 -11.95 -1.66 23.76
N GLU A 127 -11.74 -0.36 23.59
CA GLU A 127 -11.85 0.33 22.30
C GLU A 127 -10.68 1.28 22.12
N LEU A 128 -9.95 1.09 21.02
CA LEU A 128 -8.92 2.02 20.53
C LEU A 128 -9.53 2.85 19.41
N THR A 129 -9.39 4.16 19.54
CA THR A 129 -9.73 5.10 18.46
C THR A 129 -8.50 5.94 18.14
N ILE A 130 -8.16 6.02 16.86
CA ILE A 130 -7.05 6.82 16.33
C ILE A 130 -7.62 7.82 15.34
N TYR A 131 -7.41 9.10 15.58
CA TYR A 131 -7.70 10.17 14.65
C TYR A 131 -6.38 10.62 14.02
N PRO A 132 -6.13 10.26 12.76
CA PRO A 132 -4.98 10.78 12.05
C PRO A 132 -5.18 12.27 11.80
N GLY A 133 -4.20 13.06 12.15
CA GLY A 133 -4.19 14.47 11.82
C GLY A 133 -3.63 14.72 10.43
N THR A 134 -3.23 15.95 10.16
CA THR A 134 -2.47 16.29 8.96
C THR A 134 -0.98 16.14 9.23
N SER A 135 -0.21 15.67 8.24
CA SER A 135 1.24 15.64 8.38
C SER A 135 1.79 17.07 8.55
N LYS A 136 2.35 17.36 9.72
CA LYS A 136 3.06 18.64 9.99
C LYS A 136 4.39 18.75 9.25
N ARG A 137 4.92 17.63 8.78
CA ARG A 137 6.28 17.54 8.23
C ARG A 137 6.37 17.93 6.76
N ALA A 138 5.24 17.93 6.05
CA ALA A 138 5.23 18.17 4.61
C ALA A 138 5.46 19.64 4.26
N THR A 139 6.54 19.92 3.53
CA THR A 139 6.82 21.24 2.96
C THR A 139 5.90 21.55 1.76
N ARG A 140 5.78 22.82 1.40
CA ARG A 140 5.05 23.22 0.18
C ARG A 140 5.61 22.53 -1.06
N GLN A 141 6.92 22.46 -1.19
CA GLN A 141 7.58 21.81 -2.33
C GLN A 141 7.21 20.31 -2.44
N GLN A 142 7.10 19.60 -1.33
CA GLN A 142 6.65 18.20 -1.31
C GLN A 142 5.20 18.07 -1.76
N ARG A 143 4.31 18.96 -1.32
CA ARG A 143 2.90 18.98 -1.76
C ARG A 143 2.78 19.24 -3.26
N ASP A 144 3.51 20.24 -3.78
CA ASP A 144 3.55 20.56 -5.21
C ASP A 144 4.10 19.37 -6.04
N LYS A 145 5.03 18.61 -5.47
CA LYS A 145 5.57 17.38 -6.09
C LYS A 145 4.52 16.28 -6.18
N VAL A 146 3.77 16.04 -5.10
CA VAL A 146 2.68 15.06 -5.11
C VAL A 146 1.61 15.42 -6.12
N GLU A 147 1.21 16.69 -6.17
CA GLU A 147 0.21 17.17 -7.13
C GLU A 147 0.64 16.91 -8.58
N LYS A 148 1.92 17.18 -8.91
CA LYS A 148 2.48 16.88 -10.24
C LYS A 148 2.47 15.38 -10.54
N LEU A 149 2.92 14.55 -9.59
CA LEU A 149 2.92 13.10 -9.77
C LEU A 149 1.51 12.55 -9.93
N LEU A 150 0.58 13.03 -9.11
CA LEU A 150 -0.84 12.64 -9.22
C LEU A 150 -1.42 13.00 -10.58
N THR A 151 -1.13 14.21 -11.09
CA THR A 151 -1.56 14.64 -12.42
C THR A 151 -1.01 13.72 -13.51
N MET A 152 0.31 13.50 -13.52
CA MET A 152 0.97 12.63 -14.50
C MET A 152 0.41 11.19 -14.46
N TYR A 153 0.22 10.66 -13.27
CA TYR A 153 -0.30 9.32 -13.07
C TYR A 153 -1.78 9.20 -13.50
N SER A 154 -2.59 10.21 -13.20
CA SER A 154 -3.99 10.26 -13.63
C SER A 154 -4.14 10.39 -15.14
N GLU A 155 -3.24 11.11 -15.80
CA GLU A 155 -3.19 11.18 -17.27
C GLU A 155 -2.81 9.82 -17.87
N ALA A 156 -1.85 9.10 -17.28
CA ALA A 156 -1.51 7.75 -17.71
C ALA A 156 -2.68 6.78 -17.52
N ALA A 157 -3.39 6.87 -16.39
CA ALA A 157 -4.59 6.07 -16.14
C ALA A 157 -5.73 6.40 -17.13
N ALA A 158 -5.92 7.67 -17.47
CA ALA A 158 -6.91 8.07 -18.48
C ALA A 158 -6.56 7.49 -19.86
N ARG A 159 -5.27 7.51 -20.25
CA ARG A 159 -4.82 6.86 -21.50
C ARG A 159 -5.07 5.35 -21.49
N TYR A 160 -4.78 4.70 -20.35
CA TYR A 160 -5.04 3.28 -20.16
C TYR A 160 -6.54 2.95 -20.30
N PHE A 161 -7.42 3.69 -19.63
CA PHE A 161 -8.86 3.49 -19.74
C PHE A 161 -9.39 3.74 -21.16
N ALA A 162 -8.88 4.76 -21.85
CA ALA A 162 -9.24 5.03 -23.23
C ALA A 162 -8.77 3.91 -24.19
N ALA A 163 -7.57 3.37 -23.98
CA ALA A 163 -7.05 2.26 -24.76
C ALA A 163 -7.85 0.97 -24.53
N MET A 164 -8.16 0.65 -23.26
CA MET A 164 -9.02 -0.48 -22.91
C MET A 164 -10.43 -0.33 -23.51
N ARG A 165 -11.02 0.86 -23.41
CA ARG A 165 -12.31 1.15 -24.05
C ARG A 165 -12.27 0.88 -25.56
N SER A 166 -11.23 1.34 -26.25
CA SER A 166 -11.06 1.14 -27.68
C SER A 166 -10.91 -0.35 -28.03
N MET A 167 -10.19 -1.11 -27.19
CA MET A 167 -10.07 -2.56 -27.32
C MET A 167 -11.43 -3.24 -27.17
N TYR A 168 -12.22 -2.89 -26.17
CA TYR A 168 -13.53 -3.49 -25.96
C TYR A 168 -14.53 -3.15 -27.06
N LEU A 169 -14.53 -1.92 -27.59
CA LEU A 169 -15.35 -1.56 -28.76
C LEU A 169 -14.98 -2.41 -29.99
N TYR A 170 -13.68 -2.66 -30.19
CA TYR A 170 -13.25 -3.56 -31.27
C TYR A 170 -13.71 -5.00 -31.04
N LEU A 171 -13.64 -5.49 -29.80
CA LEU A 171 -14.05 -6.85 -29.44
C LEU A 171 -15.57 -7.04 -29.48
N ASP A 172 -16.39 -6.00 -29.34
CA ASP A 172 -17.83 -6.08 -29.55
C ASP A 172 -18.17 -6.44 -31.01
N GLU A 173 -17.33 -5.98 -31.94
CA GLU A 173 -17.45 -6.36 -33.37
C GLU A 173 -16.81 -7.72 -33.69
N LYS A 174 -15.73 -8.08 -32.98
CA LYS A 174 -14.89 -9.26 -33.25
C LYS A 174 -14.52 -10.02 -31.97
N PRO A 175 -15.50 -10.60 -31.25
CA PRO A 175 -15.25 -11.22 -29.94
C PRO A 175 -14.27 -12.40 -30.01
N TYR A 176 -14.18 -13.10 -31.13
CA TYR A 176 -13.27 -14.23 -31.33
C TYR A 176 -11.79 -13.83 -31.34
N ARG A 177 -11.46 -12.52 -31.38
CA ARG A 177 -10.08 -12.01 -31.32
C ARG A 177 -9.60 -11.73 -29.90
N ALA A 178 -10.45 -11.84 -28.89
CA ALA A 178 -10.13 -11.46 -27.51
C ALA A 178 -8.91 -12.21 -26.98
N HIS A 179 -8.85 -13.53 -27.20
CA HIS A 179 -7.76 -14.37 -26.73
C HIS A 179 -6.38 -13.89 -27.26
N GLU A 180 -6.26 -13.67 -28.56
CA GLU A 180 -5.00 -13.26 -29.18
C GLU A 180 -4.59 -11.85 -28.74
N LEU A 181 -5.56 -10.92 -28.65
CA LEU A 181 -5.28 -9.54 -28.28
C LEU A 181 -4.82 -9.43 -26.83
N PHE A 182 -5.53 -10.05 -25.90
CA PHE A 182 -5.12 -10.02 -24.49
C PHE A 182 -3.88 -10.87 -24.23
N THR A 183 -3.68 -11.97 -24.98
CA THR A 183 -2.41 -12.71 -24.93
C THR A 183 -1.26 -11.81 -25.36
N ASP A 184 -1.39 -11.04 -26.44
CA ASP A 184 -0.34 -10.09 -26.84
C ASP A 184 -0.12 -9.01 -25.79
N VAL A 185 -1.19 -8.39 -25.24
CA VAL A 185 -1.05 -7.35 -24.20
C VAL A 185 -0.28 -7.86 -22.98
N PHE A 186 -0.55 -9.10 -22.53
CA PHE A 186 0.03 -9.66 -21.31
C PHE A 186 1.21 -10.61 -21.54
N SER A 187 1.64 -10.83 -22.78
CA SER A 187 2.83 -11.63 -23.10
C SER A 187 4.08 -10.77 -23.06
N GLU A 188 5.05 -11.15 -22.24
CA GLU A 188 6.39 -10.54 -22.25
C GLU A 188 7.27 -11.10 -23.36
N GLU A 189 6.87 -12.21 -24.02
CA GLU A 189 7.70 -12.73 -25.05
C GLU A 189 7.48 -14.08 -25.70
N LYS A 190 8.15 -14.26 -26.84
CA LYS A 190 8.79 -15.45 -27.48
C LYS A 190 7.94 -16.62 -27.90
N ASP A 191 6.72 -16.75 -27.48
CA ASP A 191 5.77 -17.54 -28.27
C ASP A 191 5.50 -16.80 -29.58
N PRO A 192 5.32 -17.48 -30.68
CA PRO A 192 5.07 -16.81 -31.94
C PRO A 192 3.94 -15.80 -31.75
N ALA A 193 4.30 -14.52 -31.89
CA ALA A 193 3.34 -13.44 -31.71
C ALA A 193 2.09 -13.75 -32.53
N PRO A 194 0.88 -13.65 -31.96
CA PRO A 194 -0.33 -13.90 -32.71
C PRO A 194 -0.34 -13.04 -33.97
N ILE A 195 -0.81 -13.56 -35.07
CA ILE A 195 -0.90 -12.81 -36.34
C ILE A 195 -1.95 -11.71 -36.12
N LEU A 196 -1.49 -10.52 -35.76
CA LEU A 196 -2.31 -9.35 -35.53
C LEU A 196 -2.29 -8.44 -36.77
N SER A 197 -3.45 -7.90 -37.13
CA SER A 197 -3.56 -6.81 -38.10
C SER A 197 -2.91 -5.53 -37.56
N GLU A 198 -2.66 -4.54 -38.41
CA GLU A 198 -2.07 -3.26 -38.00
C GLU A 198 -2.93 -2.54 -36.96
N ARG A 199 -4.26 -2.56 -37.12
CA ARG A 199 -5.21 -2.00 -36.15
C ARG A 199 -5.10 -2.70 -34.80
N GLU A 200 -5.04 -4.03 -34.78
CA GLU A 200 -4.92 -4.82 -33.55
C GLU A 200 -3.58 -4.55 -32.83
N ARG A 201 -2.48 -4.50 -33.57
CA ARG A 201 -1.16 -4.11 -32.99
C ARG A 201 -1.17 -2.71 -32.41
N SER A 202 -1.90 -1.77 -33.03
CA SER A 202 -2.04 -0.41 -32.49
C SER A 202 -2.81 -0.43 -31.16
N LEU A 203 -3.89 -1.21 -31.05
CA LEU A 203 -4.68 -1.34 -29.82
C LEU A 203 -3.87 -1.96 -28.68
N THR A 204 -3.20 -3.08 -28.94
CA THR A 204 -2.39 -3.76 -27.90
C THR A 204 -1.21 -2.91 -27.47
N ARG A 205 -0.55 -2.20 -28.40
CA ARG A 205 0.55 -1.28 -28.08
C ARG A 205 0.07 -0.13 -27.19
N ALA A 206 -1.05 0.50 -27.50
CA ALA A 206 -1.58 1.60 -26.70
C ALA A 206 -1.84 1.19 -25.23
N ILE A 207 -2.30 -0.05 -24.99
CA ILE A 207 -2.48 -0.59 -23.65
C ILE A 207 -1.13 -0.86 -22.98
N LYS A 208 -0.19 -1.49 -23.68
CA LYS A 208 1.16 -1.78 -23.16
C LYS A 208 1.90 -0.51 -22.74
N ASP A 209 1.88 0.52 -23.58
CA ASP A 209 2.53 1.81 -23.31
C ASP A 209 1.92 2.48 -22.08
N ALA A 210 0.59 2.51 -22.01
CA ALA A 210 -0.11 3.09 -20.84
C ALA A 210 0.13 2.31 -19.53
N LEU A 211 0.20 0.97 -19.59
CA LEU A 211 0.56 0.12 -18.45
C LEU A 211 2.01 0.37 -18.02
N GLY A 212 2.94 0.54 -18.98
CA GLY A 212 4.33 0.91 -18.67
C GLY A 212 4.43 2.24 -17.93
N ASP A 213 3.72 3.26 -18.40
CA ASP A 213 3.67 4.57 -17.75
C ASP A 213 3.10 4.49 -16.33
N LEU A 214 2.02 3.72 -16.13
CA LEU A 214 1.45 3.49 -14.81
C LEU A 214 2.44 2.77 -13.89
N GLY A 215 3.11 1.73 -14.37
CA GLY A 215 4.11 0.99 -13.60
C GLY A 215 5.25 1.88 -13.10
N LEU A 216 5.82 2.69 -13.98
CA LEU A 216 6.92 3.59 -13.64
C LEU A 216 6.53 4.70 -12.65
N GLY A 217 5.27 5.14 -12.67
CA GLY A 217 4.79 6.25 -11.84
C GLY A 217 4.35 5.87 -10.43
N ALA A 218 3.81 4.66 -10.26
CA ALA A 218 3.10 4.26 -9.05
C ALA A 218 3.94 4.34 -7.77
N GLY A 219 5.09 3.68 -7.74
CA GLY A 219 5.93 3.63 -6.54
C GLY A 219 6.44 5.01 -6.11
N ASN A 220 6.68 5.93 -7.06
CA ASN A 220 7.05 7.29 -6.74
C ASN A 220 5.86 8.07 -6.17
N LEU A 221 4.66 7.90 -6.73
CA LEU A 221 3.45 8.56 -6.23
C LEU A 221 3.12 8.06 -4.83
N ASP A 222 3.12 6.75 -4.59
CA ASP A 222 2.81 6.17 -3.28
C ASP A 222 3.76 6.69 -2.20
N ARG A 223 5.07 6.70 -2.47
CA ARG A 223 6.07 7.20 -1.53
C ARG A 223 5.89 8.67 -1.20
N GLU A 224 5.76 9.53 -2.23
CA GLU A 224 5.62 10.96 -2.00
C GLU A 224 4.27 11.31 -1.37
N PHE A 225 3.23 10.56 -1.71
CA PHE A 225 1.90 10.70 -1.10
C PHE A 225 1.94 10.33 0.39
N ASP A 226 2.60 9.21 0.72
CA ASP A 226 2.78 8.77 2.10
C ASP A 226 3.51 9.83 2.94
N LEU A 227 4.61 10.38 2.41
CA LEU A 227 5.37 11.43 3.09
C LEU A 227 4.56 12.71 3.37
N VAL A 228 3.61 13.05 2.50
CA VAL A 228 2.83 14.29 2.59
C VAL A 228 1.56 14.11 3.42
N PHE A 229 0.85 13.01 3.22
CA PHE A 229 -0.50 12.82 3.76
C PHE A 229 -0.60 11.79 4.86
N ASN A 230 0.39 10.89 5.00
CA ASN A 230 0.39 9.95 6.11
C ASN A 230 0.95 10.62 7.38
N PRO A 231 0.13 10.81 8.42
CA PRO A 231 0.60 11.37 9.67
C PRO A 231 1.38 10.37 10.52
N PHE A 232 1.31 9.08 10.20
CA PHE A 232 1.96 8.04 10.98
C PHE A 232 3.47 7.99 10.68
N PRO A 233 4.31 7.77 11.71
CA PRO A 233 5.76 7.66 11.52
C PRO A 233 6.21 6.38 10.84
N ALA A 234 5.28 5.43 10.65
CA ALA A 234 5.51 4.11 10.09
C ALA A 234 4.19 3.49 9.60
N GLU A 235 4.28 2.32 8.95
CA GLU A 235 3.12 1.47 8.71
C GLU A 235 2.57 0.98 10.06
N LEU A 236 1.44 1.51 10.49
CA LEU A 236 0.86 1.20 11.80
C LEU A 236 0.00 -0.07 11.73
N ARG A 237 0.29 -0.99 12.63
CA ARG A 237 -0.45 -2.25 12.80
C ARG A 237 -0.91 -2.40 14.24
N VAL A 238 -2.12 -2.89 14.43
CA VAL A 238 -2.72 -3.12 15.75
C VAL A 238 -3.12 -4.59 15.89
N LYS A 239 -2.63 -5.24 16.94
CA LYS A 239 -3.02 -6.58 17.32
C LYS A 239 -3.78 -6.54 18.63
N VAL A 240 -4.98 -7.09 18.63
CA VAL A 240 -5.85 -7.18 19.81
C VAL A 240 -6.03 -8.65 20.19
N PRO A 241 -6.08 -9.00 21.49
CA PRO A 241 -6.05 -10.39 21.94
C PRO A 241 -7.40 -11.10 21.82
N GLY A 242 -8.50 -10.35 21.76
CA GLY A 242 -9.86 -10.89 21.80
C GLY A 242 -10.60 -10.79 20.48
N GLU A 243 -11.85 -11.24 20.50
CA GLU A 243 -12.75 -11.09 19.36
C GLU A 243 -12.99 -9.61 19.04
N VAL A 244 -12.85 -9.26 17.77
CA VAL A 244 -13.09 -7.89 17.27
C VAL A 244 -14.58 -7.69 17.07
N LEU A 245 -15.18 -6.79 17.86
CA LEU A 245 -16.60 -6.43 17.81
C LEU A 245 -16.88 -5.32 16.79
N ILE A 246 -15.96 -4.38 16.66
CA ILE A 246 -16.05 -3.25 15.72
C ILE A 246 -14.69 -3.10 15.05
N ASN A 247 -14.69 -2.99 13.73
CA ASN A 247 -13.53 -2.56 12.94
C ASN A 247 -14.01 -1.48 11.97
N GLU A 248 -13.52 -0.26 12.17
CA GLU A 248 -13.80 0.87 11.30
C GLU A 248 -12.49 1.33 10.68
N SER A 249 -12.40 1.26 9.37
CA SER A 249 -11.30 1.74 8.53
C SER A 249 -9.97 0.97 8.58
N PHE A 250 -9.72 0.10 9.54
CA PHE A 250 -8.55 -0.76 9.48
C PHE A 250 -8.69 -1.85 8.42
N THR A 251 -7.63 -2.12 7.70
CA THR A 251 -7.53 -3.29 6.83
C THR A 251 -7.14 -4.50 7.66
N LYS A 252 -7.91 -5.58 7.57
CA LYS A 252 -7.59 -6.83 8.26
C LYS A 252 -6.51 -7.58 7.45
N MET A 253 -5.40 -7.89 8.10
CA MET A 253 -4.28 -8.66 7.56
C MET A 253 -3.98 -9.81 8.53
N ASP A 254 -4.45 -11.01 8.22
CA ASP A 254 -4.36 -12.19 9.10
C ASP A 254 -4.90 -11.90 10.52
N ASP A 255 -4.00 -11.83 11.51
CA ASP A 255 -4.31 -11.59 12.92
C ASP A 255 -4.03 -10.14 13.37
N VAL A 256 -3.73 -9.23 12.44
CA VAL A 256 -3.49 -7.81 12.71
C VAL A 256 -4.43 -6.91 11.92
N LEU A 257 -4.63 -5.71 12.45
CA LEU A 257 -5.38 -4.63 11.82
C LEU A 257 -4.38 -3.55 11.41
N ALA A 258 -4.27 -3.26 10.11
CA ALA A 258 -3.33 -2.29 9.58
C ALA A 258 -4.03 -0.99 9.17
N VAL A 259 -3.36 0.14 9.40
CA VAL A 259 -3.75 1.40 8.78
C VAL A 259 -3.50 1.28 7.29
N LYS A 260 -4.43 1.80 6.50
CA LYS A 260 -4.31 1.80 5.05
C LYS A 260 -3.10 2.63 4.62
N THR A 261 -2.23 2.00 3.84
CA THR A 261 -1.15 2.69 3.12
C THR A 261 -1.63 3.19 1.76
N PRO A 262 -1.05 4.26 1.21
CA PRO A 262 -1.29 4.66 -0.16
C PRO A 262 -1.01 3.52 -1.14
N ASP A 263 -1.88 3.36 -2.13
CA ASP A 263 -1.77 2.34 -3.18
C ASP A 263 -2.37 2.91 -4.47
N ALA A 264 -1.52 3.53 -5.28
CA ALA A 264 -1.93 4.17 -6.53
C ALA A 264 -2.46 3.14 -7.54
N VAL A 265 -1.85 1.97 -7.59
CA VAL A 265 -2.28 0.90 -8.50
C VAL A 265 -3.64 0.37 -8.10
N GLY A 266 -3.82 0.00 -6.83
CA GLY A 266 -5.10 -0.45 -6.32
C GLY A 266 -6.19 0.62 -6.43
N ALA A 267 -5.82 1.91 -6.32
CA ALA A 267 -6.76 3.01 -6.57
C ALA A 267 -7.23 3.02 -8.02
N VAL A 268 -6.31 2.93 -9.00
CA VAL A 268 -6.67 2.86 -10.43
C VAL A 268 -7.48 1.60 -10.73
N ALA A 269 -7.08 0.44 -10.22
CA ALA A 269 -7.80 -0.81 -10.40
C ALA A 269 -9.25 -0.72 -9.89
N ALA A 270 -9.44 -0.16 -8.69
CA ALA A 270 -10.78 0.05 -8.13
C ALA A 270 -11.64 1.03 -8.95
N LEU A 271 -11.01 2.03 -9.58
CA LEU A 271 -11.69 2.98 -10.45
C LEU A 271 -12.05 2.36 -11.81
N GLN A 272 -11.18 1.52 -12.35
CA GLN A 272 -11.44 0.82 -13.60
C GLN A 272 -12.72 -0.01 -13.51
N GLY A 273 -12.88 -0.82 -12.47
CA GLY A 273 -14.09 -1.61 -12.25
C GLY A 273 -15.37 -0.79 -12.13
N ARG A 274 -15.25 0.48 -11.72
CA ARG A 274 -16.38 1.40 -11.57
C ARG A 274 -16.76 2.09 -12.89
N TRP A 275 -15.77 2.45 -13.71
CA TRP A 275 -15.99 3.37 -14.82
C TRP A 275 -15.87 2.74 -16.21
N VAL A 276 -15.03 1.74 -16.38
CA VAL A 276 -14.73 1.22 -17.73
C VAL A 276 -15.13 -0.24 -17.88
N THR A 277 -14.60 -1.09 -17.01
CA THR A 277 -14.83 -2.55 -17.01
C THR A 277 -14.48 -3.09 -15.66
N PRO A 278 -14.90 -4.32 -15.31
CA PRO A 278 -14.24 -5.05 -14.25
C PRO A 278 -12.74 -5.10 -14.54
N ASP A 279 -11.94 -4.83 -13.52
CA ASP A 279 -10.49 -4.76 -13.62
C ASP A 279 -9.92 -6.09 -14.14
N PRO A 280 -9.29 -6.14 -15.33
CA PRO A 280 -8.64 -7.35 -15.78
C PRO A 280 -7.48 -7.79 -14.88
N LEU A 281 -6.91 -6.86 -14.08
CA LEU A 281 -5.87 -7.17 -13.11
C LEU A 281 -6.45 -7.75 -11.81
N ALA A 282 -7.73 -7.49 -11.52
CA ALA A 282 -8.48 -8.04 -10.38
C ALA A 282 -9.16 -9.38 -10.71
N VAL A 283 -8.90 -9.98 -11.85
CA VAL A 283 -9.42 -11.32 -12.15
C VAL A 283 -8.85 -12.28 -11.12
N ASP A 284 -9.73 -12.70 -10.20
CA ASP A 284 -9.38 -13.65 -9.15
C ASP A 284 -8.79 -14.92 -9.77
N THR A 285 -7.54 -15.18 -9.47
CA THR A 285 -6.85 -16.38 -9.94
C THR A 285 -7.27 -17.61 -9.12
N GLY A 286 -8.11 -17.44 -8.10
CA GLY A 286 -8.69 -18.51 -7.28
C GLY A 286 -7.70 -19.26 -6.40
N ASN A 287 -6.41 -19.14 -6.67
CA ASN A 287 -5.33 -19.69 -5.85
C ASN A 287 -4.07 -18.87 -6.09
N PRO A 288 -3.52 -18.19 -5.05
CA PRO A 288 -2.31 -17.37 -5.19
C PRO A 288 -1.09 -18.16 -5.67
N ASP A 289 -1.07 -19.47 -5.47
CA ASP A 289 0.01 -20.35 -5.91
C ASP A 289 -0.15 -20.85 -7.35
N LYS A 290 -1.35 -20.72 -7.93
CA LYS A 290 -1.68 -21.18 -9.29
C LYS A 290 -1.78 -20.00 -10.25
N LYS A 291 -0.66 -19.62 -10.85
CA LYS A 291 -0.62 -18.54 -11.84
C LYS A 291 -1.32 -18.99 -13.13
N LYS A 292 -2.29 -18.19 -13.58
CA LYS A 292 -2.89 -18.39 -14.90
C LYS A 292 -1.86 -18.14 -16.00
N THR A 293 -1.91 -18.93 -17.04
CA THR A 293 -1.17 -18.66 -18.29
C THR A 293 -1.76 -17.39 -18.95
N PRO A 294 -1.01 -16.70 -19.83
CA PRO A 294 -1.57 -15.58 -20.58
C PRO A 294 -2.88 -15.91 -21.29
N GLY A 295 -3.00 -17.12 -21.85
CA GLY A 295 -4.23 -17.57 -22.47
C GLY A 295 -5.40 -17.78 -21.50
N GLU A 296 -5.17 -18.36 -20.33
CA GLU A 296 -6.20 -18.51 -19.29
C GLU A 296 -6.64 -17.15 -18.73
N LEU A 297 -5.71 -16.20 -18.63
CA LEU A 297 -6.02 -14.83 -18.23
C LEU A 297 -6.86 -14.13 -19.31
N ALA A 298 -6.48 -14.24 -20.57
CA ALA A 298 -7.22 -13.68 -21.68
C ALA A 298 -8.67 -14.20 -21.75
N LEU A 299 -8.87 -15.51 -21.57
CA LEU A 299 -10.21 -16.11 -21.51
C LEU A 299 -11.02 -15.64 -20.32
N ALA A 300 -10.36 -15.46 -19.16
CA ALA A 300 -11.04 -14.94 -17.96
C ALA A 300 -11.49 -13.49 -18.15
N ILE A 301 -10.67 -12.66 -18.81
CA ILE A 301 -10.99 -11.26 -19.12
C ILE A 301 -12.12 -11.19 -20.18
N GLU A 302 -12.10 -12.06 -21.17
CA GLU A 302 -13.16 -12.14 -22.19
C GLU A 302 -14.54 -12.40 -21.57
N ALA A 303 -14.59 -13.17 -20.49
CA ALA A 303 -15.84 -13.49 -19.79
C ALA A 303 -16.38 -12.35 -18.92
N LEU A 304 -15.62 -11.26 -18.71
CA LEU A 304 -16.05 -10.15 -17.86
C LEU A 304 -17.08 -9.26 -18.58
N PRO A 305 -18.07 -8.71 -17.82
CA PRO A 305 -18.98 -7.70 -18.35
C PRO A 305 -18.23 -6.47 -18.88
N ARG A 306 -18.66 -5.89 -19.99
CA ARG A 306 -17.99 -4.78 -20.66
C ARG A 306 -18.79 -3.47 -20.49
N ARG A 307 -18.09 -2.38 -20.24
CA ARG A 307 -18.64 -1.02 -20.20
C ARG A 307 -17.79 -0.11 -21.08
N ALA A 308 -18.05 -0.10 -22.36
CA ALA A 308 -17.33 0.73 -23.32
C ALA A 308 -17.94 2.12 -23.54
N ASP A 309 -19.04 2.44 -22.88
CA ASP A 309 -19.83 3.67 -23.01
C ASP A 309 -19.31 4.81 -22.13
N VAL A 310 -18.48 4.53 -21.13
CA VAL A 310 -18.01 5.53 -20.16
C VAL A 310 -16.66 6.12 -20.60
N VAL A 311 -16.58 7.43 -20.66
CA VAL A 311 -15.34 8.20 -20.85
C VAL A 311 -15.00 8.91 -19.54
N VAL A 312 -13.78 8.75 -19.07
CA VAL A 312 -13.32 9.32 -17.79
C VAL A 312 -12.18 10.29 -18.03
N SER A 313 -12.26 11.46 -17.46
CA SER A 313 -11.21 12.48 -17.53
C SER A 313 -10.09 12.22 -16.52
N ALA A 314 -8.89 12.72 -16.80
CA ALA A 314 -7.77 12.64 -15.87
C ALA A 314 -8.08 13.37 -14.53
N SER A 315 -8.87 14.45 -14.55
CA SER A 315 -9.25 15.17 -13.33
C SER A 315 -10.19 14.36 -12.43
N GLU A 316 -11.16 13.63 -13.02
CA GLU A 316 -12.03 12.73 -12.25
C GLU A 316 -11.24 11.56 -11.65
N ILE A 317 -10.26 11.04 -12.38
CA ILE A 317 -9.35 10.00 -11.88
C ILE A 317 -8.53 10.57 -10.72
N ALA A 318 -7.92 11.75 -10.87
CA ALA A 318 -7.12 12.37 -9.82
C ALA A 318 -7.92 12.58 -8.53
N GLN A 319 -9.15 13.10 -8.64
CA GLN A 319 -10.03 13.29 -7.49
C GLN A 319 -10.34 11.95 -6.80
N ALA A 320 -10.73 10.94 -7.55
CA ALA A 320 -11.10 9.65 -6.98
C ALA A 320 -9.88 8.89 -6.43
N MET A 321 -8.68 9.08 -7.00
CA MET A 321 -7.43 8.58 -6.44
C MET A 321 -7.12 9.26 -5.10
N MET A 322 -7.25 10.59 -5.02
CA MET A 322 -7.08 11.32 -3.76
C MET A 322 -7.96 10.73 -2.66
N GLU A 323 -9.24 10.51 -2.93
CA GLU A 323 -10.18 9.90 -1.97
C GLU A 323 -9.76 8.48 -1.56
N LYS A 324 -9.21 7.70 -2.49
CA LYS A 324 -8.79 6.31 -2.25
C LYS A 324 -7.45 6.19 -1.52
N MET A 325 -6.51 7.10 -1.78
CA MET A 325 -5.16 7.06 -1.21
C MET A 325 -5.07 7.75 0.16
N HIS A 326 -5.93 8.71 0.43
CA HIS A 326 -5.95 9.37 1.74
C HIS A 326 -6.20 8.39 2.90
N PRO A 327 -5.52 8.58 4.03
CA PRO A 327 -5.85 7.87 5.25
C PRO A 327 -7.31 8.15 5.66
N ALA A 328 -7.94 7.20 6.30
CA ALA A 328 -9.29 7.40 6.81
C ALA A 328 -9.30 8.49 7.89
N PRO A 329 -10.38 9.27 8.02
CA PRO A 329 -10.47 10.34 9.02
C PRO A 329 -10.44 9.79 10.46
N ARG A 330 -10.76 8.52 10.61
CA ARG A 330 -10.75 7.82 11.89
C ARG A 330 -10.50 6.33 11.67
N TYR A 331 -9.73 5.73 12.58
CA TYR A 331 -9.57 4.28 12.71
C TYR A 331 -10.08 3.89 14.09
N ARG A 332 -10.95 2.87 14.16
CA ARG A 332 -11.55 2.43 15.41
C ARG A 332 -11.65 0.92 15.47
N VAL A 333 -11.19 0.36 16.57
CA VAL A 333 -11.34 -1.07 16.86
C VAL A 333 -11.85 -1.27 18.28
N ARG A 334 -12.89 -2.10 18.43
CA ARG A 334 -13.39 -2.55 19.74
C ARG A 334 -13.27 -4.07 19.80
N TRP A 335 -12.79 -4.57 20.92
CA TRP A 335 -12.59 -6.01 21.13
C TRP A 335 -12.98 -6.46 22.53
N LEU A 336 -13.23 -7.75 22.69
CA LEU A 336 -13.48 -8.36 23.99
C LEU A 336 -12.18 -8.44 24.79
N THR A 337 -12.24 -8.10 26.08
CA THR A 337 -11.13 -8.21 27.03
C THR A 337 -11.49 -9.20 28.15
N LYS A 338 -10.46 -9.80 28.74
CA LYS A 338 -10.63 -10.53 30.01
C LYS A 338 -10.82 -9.52 31.13
N ALA A 339 -11.67 -9.85 32.07
CA ALA A 339 -11.78 -9.03 33.29
C ALA A 339 -10.40 -8.97 33.99
N PRO A 340 -9.98 -7.78 34.48
CA PRO A 340 -8.76 -7.70 35.26
C PRO A 340 -8.84 -8.63 36.46
N ALA A 341 -7.76 -9.36 36.75
CA ALA A 341 -7.72 -10.20 37.94
C ALA A 341 -8.01 -9.30 39.15
N ARG A 342 -9.09 -9.56 39.89
CA ARG A 342 -9.36 -8.85 41.15
C ARG A 342 -8.15 -9.03 42.06
N ARG A 343 -7.41 -7.97 42.29
CA ARG A 343 -6.34 -7.92 43.29
C ARG A 343 -6.93 -7.87 44.68
#